data_10bd7568c5645a0df415526df4fcd121
#
_entry.id   10bd7568c5645a0df415526df4fcd121
#
_cell.length_a   1.000
_cell.length_b   1.000
_cell.length_c   1.000
_cell.angle_alpha   90.00
_cell.angle_beta   90.00
_cell.angle_gamma   90.00
#
_symmetry.space_group_name_H-M   'P 1'
#
loop_
_entity.id
_entity.type
_entity.pdbx_description
1 polymer ?
#
loop_
_entity_poly.entity_id
_entity_poly.type
_entity_poly.pdbx_seq_one_letter_code
_entity_poly.pdbx_strand_id
1 'polypeptide(L)'
;GYAYSDDGLHFNRMTVPVFYPADDNQKELEWPGGCEDPRVAVTEDGLYVMLYTQWNRKQARLAVATSRDLQIWEKYGPAFAKAYGGRFFDEFSKSASIVTKLVDGKQVIAKIDGKYWMYWGEKFVNVATSTDLINWEPMLDEKGDFLKVITPREGKFDSDLTECGPPAIMTDKGILLLYNGKN
;
A
#
# COMPACT_ATOMS: atom_id res chain seq x y z
N GLY A 1 -14.20 0.73 7.60
CA GLY A 1 -15.46 1.44 7.33
C GLY A 1 -15.32 2.44 6.20
N TYR A 2 -16.45 2.94 5.71
CA TYR A 2 -16.50 4.01 4.70
C TYR A 2 -17.36 5.16 5.21
N ALA A 3 -16.82 6.37 5.11
CA ALA A 3 -17.53 7.60 5.43
C ALA A 3 -17.22 8.67 4.37
N TYR A 4 -18.19 9.52 4.08
CA TYR A 4 -18.03 10.62 3.15
C TYR A 4 -18.62 11.91 3.72
N SER A 5 -18.15 13.04 3.21
CA SER A 5 -18.56 14.36 3.65
C SER A 5 -18.50 15.34 2.47
N ASP A 6 -19.42 16.29 2.41
CA ASP A 6 -19.44 17.36 1.43
C ASP A 6 -18.75 18.63 1.94
N ASP A 7 -18.59 18.78 3.26
CA ASP A 7 -18.03 19.97 3.92
C ASP A 7 -16.75 19.72 4.70
N GLY A 8 -16.31 18.44 4.83
CA GLY A 8 -15.14 18.03 5.60
C GLY A 8 -15.35 18.03 7.13
N LEU A 9 -16.53 18.37 7.63
CA LEU A 9 -16.85 18.46 9.04
C LEU A 9 -17.92 17.44 9.47
N HIS A 10 -18.92 17.23 8.63
CA HIS A 10 -20.03 16.32 8.89
C HIS A 10 -19.91 15.09 8.01
N PHE A 11 -19.70 13.93 8.65
CA PHE A 11 -19.46 12.67 7.94
C PHE A 11 -20.68 11.74 8.00
N ASN A 12 -21.10 11.28 6.85
CA ASN A 12 -22.05 10.19 6.69
C ASN A 12 -21.30 8.86 6.67
N ARG A 13 -21.57 7.98 7.61
CA ARG A 13 -20.93 6.66 7.71
C ARG A 13 -21.84 5.57 7.17
N MET A 14 -21.27 4.66 6.37
CA MET A 14 -21.98 3.45 5.98
C MET A 14 -22.24 2.58 7.21
N THR A 15 -23.41 1.96 7.25
CA THR A 15 -23.86 1.12 8.38
C THR A 15 -23.12 -0.22 8.44
N VAL A 16 -22.56 -0.66 7.30
CA VAL A 16 -21.80 -1.91 7.17
C VAL A 16 -20.41 -1.61 6.60
N PRO A 17 -19.39 -2.42 6.93
CA PRO A 17 -18.09 -2.31 6.28
C PRO A 17 -18.20 -2.56 4.78
N VAL A 18 -17.52 -1.73 3.97
CA VAL A 18 -17.41 -1.93 2.52
C VAL A 18 -16.23 -2.84 2.15
N PHE A 19 -15.32 -3.11 3.10
CA PHE A 19 -14.15 -3.96 2.91
C PHE A 19 -13.85 -4.72 4.22
N TYR A 20 -13.79 -6.05 4.14
CA TYR A 20 -13.64 -6.93 5.31
C TYR A 20 -13.23 -8.34 4.83
N PRO A 21 -12.79 -9.24 5.74
CA PRO A 21 -12.58 -10.65 5.43
C PRO A 21 -13.91 -11.33 5.04
N ALA A 22 -14.26 -11.27 3.77
CA ALA A 22 -15.48 -11.84 3.22
C ALA A 22 -15.33 -13.36 2.98
N ASP A 23 -16.42 -14.02 2.62
CA ASP A 23 -16.38 -15.43 2.22
C ASP A 23 -15.94 -15.55 0.74
N ASP A 24 -14.69 -15.19 0.49
CA ASP A 24 -14.03 -15.17 -0.80
C ASP A 24 -12.70 -15.96 -0.76
N ASN A 25 -11.99 -16.00 -1.89
CA ASN A 25 -10.71 -16.69 -2.00
C ASN A 25 -9.54 -16.07 -1.21
N GLN A 26 -9.76 -14.93 -0.55
CA GLN A 26 -8.76 -14.27 0.30
C GLN A 26 -8.99 -14.50 1.79
N LYS A 27 -10.12 -15.14 2.16
CA LYS A 27 -10.54 -15.30 3.56
C LYS A 27 -9.48 -15.93 4.46
N GLU A 28 -8.80 -16.97 3.99
CA GLU A 28 -7.78 -17.66 4.80
C GLU A 28 -6.54 -16.79 5.07
N LEU A 29 -6.28 -15.81 4.21
CA LEU A 29 -5.18 -14.85 4.37
C LEU A 29 -5.56 -13.66 5.27
N GLU A 30 -6.86 -13.43 5.47
CA GLU A 30 -7.40 -12.29 6.22
C GLU A 30 -8.02 -12.67 7.58
N TRP A 31 -8.55 -13.89 7.71
CA TRP A 31 -9.24 -14.32 8.93
C TRP A 31 -8.32 -15.14 9.85
N PRO A 32 -8.39 -15.00 11.19
CA PRO A 32 -9.30 -14.13 11.95
C PRO A 32 -8.73 -12.73 12.31
N GLY A 33 -7.68 -12.29 11.70
CA GLY A 33 -7.05 -10.99 11.97
C GLY A 33 -7.82 -9.84 11.35
N GLY A 34 -7.82 -9.72 10.04
CA GLY A 34 -8.56 -8.67 9.35
C GLY A 34 -7.90 -8.16 8.07
N CYS A 35 -8.52 -7.10 7.54
CA CYS A 35 -7.97 -6.24 6.51
C CYS A 35 -7.54 -4.94 7.19
N GLU A 36 -6.23 -4.66 7.23
CA GLU A 36 -5.66 -3.59 8.03
C GLU A 36 -4.94 -2.55 7.17
N ASP A 37 -4.67 -1.38 7.72
CA ASP A 37 -3.83 -0.32 7.17
C ASP A 37 -4.11 0.07 5.71
N PRO A 38 -5.36 0.35 5.30
CA PRO A 38 -5.66 0.68 3.90
C PRO A 38 -5.01 1.99 3.48
N ARG A 39 -4.36 1.98 2.33
CA ARG A 39 -3.83 3.16 1.62
C ARG A 39 -4.43 3.17 0.23
N VAL A 40 -5.19 4.21 -0.10
CA VAL A 40 -5.91 4.32 -1.37
C VAL A 40 -5.31 5.43 -2.22
N ALA A 41 -5.07 5.12 -3.49
CA ALA A 41 -4.72 6.09 -4.51
C ALA A 41 -5.61 5.87 -5.74
N VAL A 42 -5.70 6.85 -6.64
CA VAL A 42 -6.56 6.79 -7.81
C VAL A 42 -5.77 7.02 -9.09
N THR A 43 -6.09 6.31 -10.15
CA THR A 43 -5.56 6.54 -11.49
C THR A 43 -6.22 7.74 -12.17
N GLU A 44 -5.63 8.26 -13.24
CA GLU A 44 -6.23 9.36 -14.02
C GLU A 44 -7.60 9.01 -14.61
N ASP A 45 -7.84 7.73 -14.93
CA ASP A 45 -9.13 7.21 -15.43
C ASP A 45 -10.13 6.81 -14.33
N GLY A 46 -9.81 7.12 -13.05
CA GLY A 46 -10.73 6.95 -11.92
C GLY A 46 -10.78 5.54 -11.33
N LEU A 47 -9.78 4.67 -11.58
CA LEU A 47 -9.65 3.41 -10.85
C LEU A 47 -8.98 3.67 -9.49
N TYR A 48 -9.67 3.37 -8.40
CA TYR A 48 -9.09 3.37 -7.06
C TYR A 48 -8.29 2.08 -6.84
N VAL A 49 -7.07 2.23 -6.37
CA VAL A 49 -6.18 1.13 -5.99
C VAL A 49 -5.91 1.23 -4.50
N MET A 50 -6.25 0.20 -3.77
CA MET A 50 -5.99 0.07 -2.34
C MET A 50 -4.88 -0.93 -2.11
N LEU A 51 -3.85 -0.51 -1.41
CA LEU A 51 -2.88 -1.39 -0.78
C LEU A 51 -3.28 -1.53 0.69
N TYR A 52 -3.41 -2.78 1.15
CA TYR A 52 -3.85 -3.08 2.51
C TYR A 52 -3.08 -4.28 3.06
N THR A 53 -3.16 -4.51 4.34
CA THR A 53 -2.55 -5.67 4.98
C THR A 53 -3.59 -6.77 5.16
N GLN A 54 -3.36 -7.93 4.57
CA GLN A 54 -4.05 -9.18 4.92
C GLN A 54 -3.39 -9.74 6.18
N TRP A 55 -4.16 -9.88 7.27
CA TRP A 55 -3.67 -10.39 8.54
C TRP A 55 -4.51 -11.56 9.03
N ASN A 56 -3.92 -12.74 9.12
CA ASN A 56 -4.60 -13.94 9.61
C ASN A 56 -4.11 -14.37 11.02
N ARG A 57 -3.50 -13.44 11.78
CA ARG A 57 -2.87 -13.64 13.09
C ARG A 57 -1.63 -14.52 13.07
N LYS A 58 -1.13 -14.89 11.90
CA LYS A 58 0.12 -15.64 11.73
C LYS A 58 1.09 -14.91 10.82
N GLN A 59 0.59 -14.39 9.70
CA GLN A 59 1.38 -13.75 8.66
C GLN A 59 0.66 -12.50 8.15
N ALA A 60 1.37 -11.37 8.12
CA ALA A 60 0.94 -10.15 7.45
C ALA A 60 1.43 -10.16 5.99
N ARG A 61 0.53 -9.85 5.05
CA ARG A 61 0.86 -9.75 3.63
C ARG A 61 0.28 -8.47 3.06
N LEU A 62 1.13 -7.66 2.45
CA LEU A 62 0.67 -6.53 1.67
C LEU A 62 -0.15 -7.05 0.48
N ALA A 63 -1.36 -6.57 0.33
CA ALA A 63 -2.30 -7.04 -0.68
C ALA A 63 -2.93 -5.89 -1.47
N VAL A 64 -3.52 -6.22 -2.61
CA VAL A 64 -4.12 -5.27 -3.55
C VAL A 64 -5.60 -5.49 -3.69
N ALA A 65 -6.35 -4.40 -3.71
CA ALA A 65 -7.74 -4.38 -4.15
C ALA A 65 -8.00 -3.14 -5.02
N THR A 66 -9.00 -3.24 -5.91
CA THR A 66 -9.43 -2.11 -6.75
C THR A 66 -10.92 -1.85 -6.64
N SER A 67 -11.31 -0.60 -6.93
CA SER A 67 -12.71 -0.16 -6.94
C SER A 67 -12.93 0.96 -7.94
N ARG A 68 -14.15 1.10 -8.45
CA ARG A 68 -14.57 2.26 -9.24
C ARG A 68 -15.44 3.24 -8.45
N ASP A 69 -15.89 2.86 -7.26
CA ASP A 69 -16.87 3.62 -6.47
C ASP A 69 -16.55 3.72 -4.97
N LEU A 70 -15.40 3.14 -4.52
CA LEU A 70 -14.97 3.05 -3.12
C LEU A 70 -15.88 2.19 -2.22
N GLN A 71 -16.92 1.58 -2.78
CA GLN A 71 -17.89 0.76 -2.05
C GLN A 71 -17.79 -0.71 -2.42
N ILE A 72 -17.62 -1.02 -3.70
CA ILE A 72 -17.43 -2.38 -4.20
C ILE A 72 -15.96 -2.57 -4.56
N TRP A 73 -15.32 -3.56 -3.94
CA TRP A 73 -13.90 -3.83 -4.09
C TRP A 73 -13.65 -5.21 -4.65
N GLU A 74 -12.77 -5.30 -5.64
CA GLU A 74 -12.22 -6.55 -6.15
C GLU A 74 -10.86 -6.79 -5.49
N LYS A 75 -10.70 -7.95 -4.82
CA LYS A 75 -9.46 -8.36 -4.14
C LYS A 75 -8.60 -9.23 -5.04
N TYR A 76 -7.31 -8.94 -5.10
CA TYR A 76 -6.33 -9.67 -5.92
C TYR A 76 -5.37 -10.53 -5.08
N GLY A 77 -5.37 -10.36 -3.76
CA GLY A 77 -4.46 -11.07 -2.86
C GLY A 77 -3.09 -10.40 -2.72
N PRO A 78 -2.07 -11.17 -2.27
CA PRO A 78 -0.77 -10.61 -1.93
C PRO A 78 -0.08 -9.95 -3.13
N ALA A 79 0.39 -8.72 -2.93
CA ALA A 79 1.02 -7.90 -3.97
C ALA A 79 2.24 -8.58 -4.60
N PHE A 80 2.99 -9.37 -3.81
CA PHE A 80 4.22 -10.04 -4.24
C PHE A 80 4.01 -11.51 -4.63
N ALA A 81 2.76 -11.95 -4.77
CA ALA A 81 2.44 -13.36 -5.00
C ALA A 81 3.13 -13.98 -6.22
N LYS A 82 3.37 -13.19 -7.27
CA LYS A 82 4.02 -13.66 -8.51
C LYS A 82 5.47 -13.27 -8.63
N ALA A 83 5.96 -12.39 -7.75
CA ALA A 83 7.32 -11.86 -7.82
C ALA A 83 8.35 -12.99 -7.72
N TYR A 84 9.35 -12.96 -8.62
CA TYR A 84 10.44 -13.94 -8.67
C TYR A 84 9.95 -15.39 -8.61
N GLY A 85 8.90 -15.72 -9.39
CA GLY A 85 8.33 -17.06 -9.43
C GLY A 85 7.55 -17.48 -8.18
N GLY A 86 7.05 -16.50 -7.40
CA GLY A 86 6.28 -16.76 -6.17
C GLY A 86 7.12 -16.80 -4.89
N ARG A 87 8.43 -16.49 -4.98
CA ARG A 87 9.35 -16.50 -3.83
C ARG A 87 8.84 -15.69 -2.64
N PHE A 88 8.13 -14.60 -2.88
CA PHE A 88 7.71 -13.65 -1.87
C PHE A 88 6.20 -13.69 -1.55
N PHE A 89 5.52 -14.78 -1.89
CA PHE A 89 4.10 -14.94 -1.56
C PHE A 89 3.82 -14.81 -0.05
N ASP A 90 4.66 -15.43 0.78
CA ASP A 90 4.54 -15.43 2.25
C ASP A 90 5.46 -14.40 2.94
N GLU A 91 5.95 -13.41 2.19
CA GLU A 91 6.79 -12.37 2.78
C GLU A 91 5.99 -11.53 3.77
N PHE A 92 6.57 -11.34 4.98
CA PHE A 92 6.00 -10.41 5.95
C PHE A 92 6.10 -8.98 5.40
N SER A 93 4.96 -8.44 5.00
CA SER A 93 4.89 -7.15 4.33
C SER A 93 3.62 -6.39 4.72
N LYS A 94 3.75 -5.08 4.88
CA LYS A 94 2.64 -4.17 5.19
C LYS A 94 3.00 -2.75 4.82
N SER A 95 2.06 -1.83 5.00
CA SER A 95 2.25 -0.39 4.89
C SER A 95 2.90 0.05 3.57
N ALA A 96 2.10 0.32 2.57
CA ALA A 96 2.60 0.74 1.27
C ALA A 96 2.11 2.13 0.87
N SER A 97 2.97 2.85 0.17
CA SER A 97 2.80 4.23 -0.28
C SER A 97 3.05 4.27 -1.79
N ILE A 98 1.98 4.23 -2.60
CA ILE A 98 2.09 4.37 -4.06
C ILE A 98 2.59 5.77 -4.40
N VAL A 99 3.46 5.87 -5.41
CA VAL A 99 3.91 7.16 -5.97
C VAL A 99 2.82 7.78 -6.82
N THR A 100 2.50 9.02 -6.52
CA THR A 100 1.45 9.83 -7.16
C THR A 100 2.02 11.14 -7.68
N LYS A 101 1.26 11.87 -8.46
CA LYS A 101 1.53 13.24 -8.91
C LYS A 101 0.28 14.10 -8.78
N LEU A 102 0.43 15.40 -8.83
CA LEU A 102 -0.70 16.33 -8.92
C LEU A 102 -0.99 16.64 -10.39
N VAL A 103 -2.24 16.43 -10.81
CA VAL A 103 -2.77 16.81 -12.12
C VAL A 103 -4.03 17.62 -11.89
N ASP A 104 -4.05 18.87 -12.28
CA ASP A 104 -5.19 19.80 -12.09
C ASP A 104 -5.73 19.81 -10.65
N GLY A 105 -4.82 19.79 -9.67
CA GLY A 105 -5.14 19.77 -8.25
C GLY A 105 -5.61 18.42 -7.69
N LYS A 106 -5.66 17.39 -8.51
CA LYS A 106 -5.99 16.02 -8.09
C LYS A 106 -4.72 15.19 -7.94
N GLN A 107 -4.63 14.42 -6.86
CA GLN A 107 -3.55 13.49 -6.63
C GLN A 107 -3.87 12.16 -7.32
N VAL A 108 -3.10 11.82 -8.35
CA VAL A 108 -3.30 10.61 -9.16
C VAL A 108 -2.03 9.75 -9.19
N ILE A 109 -2.19 8.44 -9.38
CA ILE A 109 -1.07 7.50 -9.48
C ILE A 109 -0.17 7.87 -10.66
N ALA A 110 1.14 7.86 -10.43
CA ALA A 110 2.14 8.23 -11.42
C ALA A 110 2.99 7.04 -11.87
N LYS A 111 3.56 7.14 -13.07
CA LYS A 111 4.62 6.26 -13.55
C LYS A 111 5.95 7.00 -13.56
N ILE A 112 7.02 6.26 -13.27
CA ILE A 112 8.40 6.67 -13.45
C ILE A 112 9.02 5.63 -14.39
N ASP A 113 9.57 6.07 -15.52
CA ASP A 113 10.15 5.21 -16.55
C ASP A 113 9.22 4.06 -16.99
N GLY A 114 7.93 4.40 -17.17
CA GLY A 114 6.92 3.46 -17.65
C GLY A 114 6.37 2.49 -16.60
N LYS A 115 6.88 2.49 -15.38
CA LYS A 115 6.42 1.63 -14.27
C LYS A 115 5.76 2.44 -13.17
N TYR A 116 4.81 1.82 -12.46
CA TYR A 116 4.31 2.29 -11.19
C TYR A 116 5.31 1.93 -10.09
N TRP A 117 5.40 2.79 -9.08
CA TRP A 117 6.33 2.63 -7.96
C TRP A 117 5.57 2.71 -6.64
N MET A 118 6.02 1.93 -5.66
CA MET A 118 5.60 2.09 -4.28
C MET A 118 6.77 1.93 -3.32
N TYR A 119 6.68 2.63 -2.22
CA TYR A 119 7.46 2.38 -1.02
C TYR A 119 6.66 1.47 -0.10
N TRP A 120 7.29 0.53 0.61
CA TRP A 120 6.59 -0.40 1.46
C TRP A 120 7.45 -0.91 2.60
N GLY A 121 6.80 -1.38 3.67
CA GLY A 121 7.45 -2.06 4.77
C GLY A 121 7.26 -1.39 6.11
N GLU A 122 7.52 -2.17 7.14
CA GLU A 122 7.60 -1.80 8.54
C GLU A 122 8.99 -2.16 9.05
N LYS A 123 9.60 -1.29 9.85
CA LYS A 123 11.00 -1.27 10.27
C LYS A 123 11.95 -0.71 9.20
N PHE A 124 11.84 -1.13 7.99
CA PHE A 124 12.60 -0.60 6.85
C PHE A 124 11.63 -0.19 5.75
N VAL A 125 11.87 0.94 5.12
CA VAL A 125 11.15 1.31 3.91
C VAL A 125 11.90 0.75 2.71
N ASN A 126 11.24 -0.11 1.97
CA ASN A 126 11.73 -0.75 0.74
C ASN A 126 11.01 -0.19 -0.48
N VAL A 127 11.38 -0.64 -1.68
CA VAL A 127 10.83 -0.21 -2.96
C VAL A 127 10.30 -1.41 -3.74
N ALA A 128 9.19 -1.22 -4.45
CA ALA A 128 8.69 -2.17 -5.43
C ALA A 128 8.15 -1.45 -6.67
N THR A 129 8.10 -2.15 -7.80
CA THR A 129 7.57 -1.64 -9.06
C THR A 129 6.48 -2.56 -9.61
N SER A 130 5.59 -2.00 -10.45
CA SER A 130 4.55 -2.74 -11.15
C SER A 130 4.31 -2.17 -12.54
N THR A 131 3.81 -2.99 -13.45
CA THR A 131 3.33 -2.55 -14.75
C THR A 131 1.80 -2.45 -14.82
N ASP A 132 1.09 -3.07 -13.86
CA ASP A 132 -0.36 -3.25 -13.88
C ASP A 132 -1.09 -2.82 -12.58
N LEU A 133 -0.34 -2.35 -11.56
CA LEU A 133 -0.84 -1.98 -10.22
C LEU A 133 -1.32 -3.15 -9.35
N ILE A 134 -1.36 -4.35 -9.89
CA ILE A 134 -1.83 -5.57 -9.20
C ILE A 134 -0.66 -6.43 -8.77
N ASN A 135 0.22 -6.74 -9.73
CA ASN A 135 1.39 -7.58 -9.49
C ASN A 135 2.60 -6.68 -9.28
N TRP A 136 3.17 -6.73 -8.09
CA TRP A 136 4.30 -5.91 -7.69
C TRP A 136 5.55 -6.75 -7.56
N GLU A 137 6.67 -6.20 -7.97
CA GLU A 137 7.99 -6.82 -7.88
C GLU A 137 8.87 -6.01 -6.93
N PRO A 138 9.23 -6.52 -5.74
CA PRO A 138 10.12 -5.83 -4.83
C PRO A 138 11.51 -5.71 -5.45
N MET A 139 12.13 -4.55 -5.32
CA MET A 139 13.51 -4.35 -5.77
C MET A 139 14.47 -5.01 -4.79
N LEU A 140 15.47 -5.69 -5.34
CA LEU A 140 16.51 -6.36 -4.57
C LEU A 140 17.85 -5.64 -4.77
N ASP A 141 18.71 -5.70 -3.77
CA ASP A 141 20.10 -5.29 -3.86
C ASP A 141 20.97 -6.38 -4.51
N GLU A 142 22.27 -6.12 -4.64
CA GLU A 142 23.23 -7.05 -5.25
C GLU A 142 23.37 -8.39 -4.50
N LYS A 143 22.92 -8.44 -3.25
CA LYS A 143 22.93 -9.65 -2.42
C LYS A 143 21.62 -10.44 -2.51
N GLY A 144 20.60 -9.87 -3.17
CA GLY A 144 19.27 -10.46 -3.27
C GLY A 144 18.40 -10.18 -2.04
N ASP A 145 18.75 -9.20 -1.19
CA ASP A 145 17.94 -8.68 -0.11
C ASP A 145 17.07 -7.50 -0.61
N PHE A 146 15.98 -7.17 0.10
CA PHE A 146 15.16 -6.03 -0.27
C PHE A 146 15.95 -4.72 -0.24
N LEU A 147 15.84 -3.93 -1.30
CA LEU A 147 16.47 -2.62 -1.39
C LEU A 147 15.82 -1.65 -0.40
N LYS A 148 16.54 -1.36 0.68
CA LYS A 148 16.12 -0.45 1.75
C LYS A 148 16.48 0.99 1.38
N VAL A 149 15.49 1.87 1.35
CA VAL A 149 15.69 3.31 1.03
C VAL A 149 15.60 4.20 2.25
N ILE A 150 14.90 3.78 3.31
CA ILE A 150 14.92 4.41 4.63
C ILE A 150 15.10 3.33 5.69
N THR A 151 15.99 3.60 6.62
CA THR A 151 16.32 2.69 7.73
C THR A 151 16.21 3.45 9.05
N PRO A 152 15.95 2.76 10.17
CA PRO A 152 16.01 3.37 11.49
C PRO A 152 17.33 4.09 11.74
N ARG A 153 17.28 5.21 12.46
CA ARG A 153 18.46 6.04 12.78
C ARG A 153 18.69 6.05 14.30
N GLU A 154 19.84 5.54 14.72
CA GLU A 154 20.19 5.48 16.13
C GLU A 154 20.07 6.86 16.81
N GLY A 155 19.42 6.89 17.98
CA GLY A 155 19.22 8.10 18.79
C GLY A 155 18.27 9.13 18.19
N LYS A 156 17.47 8.76 17.18
CA LYS A 156 16.45 9.63 16.59
C LYS A 156 15.04 9.11 16.87
N PHE A 157 14.02 9.89 16.50
CA PHE A 157 12.61 9.54 16.71
C PHE A 157 12.18 8.25 15.99
N ASP A 158 12.97 7.79 15.05
CA ASP A 158 12.77 6.61 14.20
C ASP A 158 13.83 5.53 14.42
N SER A 159 14.36 5.43 15.64
CA SER A 159 15.46 4.51 15.95
C SER A 159 15.06 3.03 16.02
N ASP A 160 13.79 2.74 16.24
CA ASP A 160 13.27 1.37 16.32
C ASP A 160 12.57 0.95 15.01
N LEU A 161 11.83 1.88 14.40
CA LEU A 161 10.98 1.58 13.27
C LEU A 161 10.82 2.77 12.33
N THR A 162 10.82 2.50 11.02
CA THR A 162 10.32 3.38 9.96
C THR A 162 9.20 2.68 9.20
N GLU A 163 8.09 3.37 8.94
CA GLU A 163 6.91 2.82 8.27
C GLU A 163 6.33 3.82 7.28
N CYS A 164 5.94 3.36 6.10
CA CYS A 164 5.34 4.23 5.09
C CYS A 164 4.02 4.85 5.57
N GLY A 165 3.85 6.13 5.28
CA GLY A 165 2.64 6.90 5.53
C GLY A 165 1.66 6.90 4.34
N PRO A 166 1.08 8.06 3.99
CA PRO A 166 0.16 8.21 2.86
C PRO A 166 0.88 8.03 1.51
N PRO A 167 0.15 7.99 0.38
CA PRO A 167 0.74 7.96 -0.95
C PRO A 167 1.81 9.03 -1.16
N ALA A 168 2.97 8.65 -1.69
CA ALA A 168 4.08 9.55 -1.95
C ALA A 168 3.75 10.48 -3.13
N ILE A 169 4.32 11.67 -3.16
CA ILE A 169 4.00 12.69 -4.16
C ILE A 169 5.26 13.06 -4.96
N MET A 170 5.20 12.90 -6.27
CA MET A 170 6.19 13.46 -7.20
C MET A 170 6.08 14.98 -7.25
N THR A 171 7.22 15.63 -7.12
CA THR A 171 7.37 17.08 -7.23
C THR A 171 8.50 17.41 -8.21
N ASP A 172 8.65 18.67 -8.57
CA ASP A 172 9.79 19.18 -9.35
C ASP A 172 11.16 18.99 -8.64
N LYS A 173 11.16 18.73 -7.35
CA LYS A 173 12.37 18.52 -6.53
C LYS A 173 12.64 17.05 -6.21
N GLY A 174 11.79 16.14 -6.66
CA GLY A 174 11.88 14.71 -6.37
C GLY A 174 10.60 14.15 -5.75
N ILE A 175 10.71 13.04 -5.04
CA ILE A 175 9.58 12.36 -4.41
C ILE A 175 9.51 12.74 -2.93
N LEU A 176 8.37 13.30 -2.53
CA LEU A 176 8.03 13.54 -1.14
C LEU A 176 7.39 12.27 -0.57
N LEU A 177 8.05 11.63 0.38
CA LEU A 177 7.54 10.51 1.15
C LEU A 177 7.39 10.92 2.62
N LEU A 178 6.17 10.85 3.14
CA LEU A 178 5.91 10.95 4.57
C LEU A 178 5.95 9.55 5.19
N TYR A 179 6.60 9.43 6.34
CA TYR A 179 6.70 8.16 7.03
C TYR A 179 6.53 8.33 8.54
N ASN A 180 6.13 7.25 9.20
CA ASN A 180 6.05 7.17 10.65
C ASN A 180 7.36 6.64 11.21
N GLY A 181 7.80 7.19 12.34
CA GLY A 181 8.95 6.69 13.09
C GLY A 181 8.53 6.30 14.50
N LYS A 182 9.28 5.35 15.09
CA LYS A 182 9.14 4.94 16.49
C LYS A 182 10.53 4.78 17.10
N ASN A 183 10.66 5.14 18.38
CA ASN A 183 11.83 4.94 19.25
C ASN A 183 11.44 4.26 20.56
#